data_e0d486a1a5bad1a36b23723710d7b30d
#
_entry.id   e0d486a1a5bad1a36b23723710d7b30d
#
_cell.length_a   1.000
_cell.length_b   1.000
_cell.length_c   1.000
_cell.angle_alpha   90.00
_cell.angle_beta   90.00
_cell.angle_gamma   90.00
#
_symmetry.space_group_name_H-M   'P 1'
#
loop_
_entity.id
_entity.type
_entity.pdbx_description
1 polymer ?
#
loop_
_entity_poly.entity_id
_entity_poly.type
_entity_poly.pdbx_seq_one_letter_code
_entity_poly.pdbx_strand_id
1 'polypeptide(L)'
;GGETFPLYNEGDDKEQFLKELKEYKKKLDEDPENTVDLFEFNTNRILYTGTTSAAYQVYVKEGVDILESVNNLNGQIQEAFDFSGLKDDISDPSNDSTNIKTTIRLMQPYGLAYAYGDHVGIQRDYEQSMLRTDLSSLGSVIWTTVHEAGHQMDISAREWPEVTNNMWANNAHIKNGF
;
A
#
# COMPACT_ATOMS: atom_id res chain seq x y z
N GLY A 1 -14.41 9.76 -21.80
CA GLY A 1 -13.20 8.99 -21.54
C GLY A 1 -12.45 9.62 -20.38
N GLY A 2 -11.96 8.80 -19.47
CA GLY A 2 -11.08 9.26 -18.38
C GLY A 2 -9.64 9.32 -18.88
N GLU A 3 -8.79 10.04 -18.14
CA GLU A 3 -7.36 10.00 -18.32
C GLU A 3 -6.81 8.68 -17.77
N THR A 4 -5.87 8.08 -18.49
CA THR A 4 -5.13 6.91 -18.00
C THR A 4 -3.83 7.39 -17.35
N PHE A 5 -3.51 6.87 -16.17
CA PHE A 5 -2.27 7.13 -15.44
C PHE A 5 -1.48 5.81 -15.28
N PRO A 6 -0.20 5.85 -14.88
CA PRO A 6 0.62 4.65 -14.76
C PRO A 6 0.03 3.65 -13.78
N LEU A 7 -0.10 2.39 -14.21
CA LEU A 7 -0.58 1.26 -13.42
C LEU A 7 0.41 0.10 -13.58
N TYR A 8 0.83 -0.47 -12.45
CA TYR A 8 1.60 -1.70 -12.39
C TYR A 8 0.75 -2.82 -11.79
N ASN A 9 0.43 -3.85 -12.56
CA ASN A 9 -0.16 -5.06 -11.99
C ASN A 9 0.94 -6.07 -11.64
N GLU A 10 0.70 -6.86 -10.63
CA GLU A 10 1.59 -7.94 -10.25
C GLU A 10 1.89 -8.86 -11.44
N GLY A 11 3.17 -8.99 -11.80
CA GLY A 11 3.63 -9.75 -12.95
C GLY A 11 3.79 -8.96 -14.25
N ASP A 12 3.44 -7.68 -14.27
CA ASP A 12 3.72 -6.81 -15.43
C ASP A 12 5.24 -6.62 -15.63
N ASP A 13 5.61 -6.27 -16.88
CA ASP A 13 6.98 -5.93 -17.21
C ASP A 13 7.38 -4.59 -16.55
N LYS A 14 8.32 -4.65 -15.60
CA LYS A 14 8.78 -3.46 -14.86
C LYS A 14 9.46 -2.42 -15.75
N GLU A 15 10.16 -2.83 -16.79
CA GLU A 15 10.84 -1.90 -17.70
C GLU A 15 9.82 -1.12 -18.53
N GLN A 16 8.76 -1.80 -18.96
CA GLN A 16 7.65 -1.15 -19.66
C GLN A 16 6.93 -0.16 -18.72
N PHE A 17 6.65 -0.56 -17.46
CA PHE A 17 6.06 0.34 -16.48
C PHE A 17 6.93 1.57 -16.21
N LEU A 18 8.25 1.39 -16.02
CA LEU A 18 9.18 2.51 -15.81
C LEU A 18 9.24 3.47 -17.00
N LYS A 19 9.09 2.94 -18.21
CA LYS A 19 9.00 3.77 -19.42
C LYS A 19 7.71 4.60 -19.41
N GLU A 20 6.57 3.98 -19.14
CA GLU A 20 5.27 4.66 -19.04
C GLU A 20 5.27 5.72 -17.92
N LEU A 21 5.86 5.40 -16.78
CA LEU A 21 6.00 6.33 -15.66
C LEU A 21 6.82 7.58 -16.06
N LYS A 22 7.92 7.40 -16.80
CA LYS A 22 8.74 8.51 -17.31
C LYS A 22 7.99 9.39 -18.31
N GLU A 23 7.27 8.76 -19.24
CA GLU A 23 6.48 9.45 -20.26
C GLU A 23 5.32 10.24 -19.60
N TYR A 24 4.62 9.60 -18.64
CA TYR A 24 3.55 10.25 -17.94
C TYR A 24 4.04 11.40 -17.03
N LYS A 25 5.17 11.22 -16.34
CA LYS A 25 5.78 12.29 -15.55
C LYS A 25 6.15 13.50 -16.40
N LYS A 26 6.68 13.27 -17.60
CA LYS A 26 6.95 14.36 -18.55
C LYS A 26 5.68 15.11 -18.93
N LYS A 27 4.59 14.40 -19.23
CA LYS A 27 3.28 15.00 -19.52
C LYS A 27 2.77 15.83 -18.33
N LEU A 28 2.89 15.30 -17.10
CA LEU A 28 2.52 15.99 -15.88
C LEU A 28 3.31 17.28 -15.67
N ASP A 29 4.61 17.30 -15.99
CA ASP A 29 5.46 18.47 -15.88
C ASP A 29 5.14 19.53 -16.94
N GLU A 30 4.71 19.13 -18.13
CA GLU A 30 4.34 20.01 -19.24
C GLU A 30 2.94 20.62 -19.07
N ASP A 31 2.01 19.89 -18.45
CA ASP A 31 0.61 20.33 -18.26
C ASP A 31 0.05 19.86 -16.89
N PRO A 32 0.54 20.43 -15.79
CA PRO A 32 0.13 19.99 -14.43
C PRO A 32 -1.33 20.35 -14.09
N GLU A 33 -1.93 21.31 -14.79
CA GLU A 33 -3.32 21.70 -14.52
C GLU A 33 -4.33 20.73 -15.12
N ASN A 34 -3.97 20.03 -16.21
CA ASN A 34 -4.84 19.10 -16.90
C ASN A 34 -4.38 17.64 -16.81
N THR A 35 -3.31 17.34 -16.05
CA THR A 35 -2.79 15.98 -15.86
C THR A 35 -2.87 15.60 -14.39
N VAL A 36 -3.53 14.47 -14.10
CA VAL A 36 -3.70 13.99 -12.74
C VAL A 36 -2.40 13.38 -12.22
N ASP A 37 -1.90 13.84 -11.06
CA ASP A 37 -0.70 13.26 -10.43
C ASP A 37 -1.07 11.99 -9.64
N LEU A 38 -1.32 10.90 -10.36
CA LEU A 38 -1.66 9.59 -9.79
C LEU A 38 -0.85 8.47 -10.44
N PHE A 39 -0.56 7.45 -9.67
CA PHE A 39 -0.17 6.12 -10.13
C PHE A 39 -0.77 5.05 -9.21
N GLU A 40 -0.86 3.84 -9.71
CA GLU A 40 -1.33 2.69 -8.93
C GLU A 40 -0.43 1.48 -9.11
N PHE A 41 -0.40 0.62 -8.09
CA PHE A 41 -0.04 -0.77 -8.27
C PHE A 41 -1.09 -1.69 -7.65
N ASN A 42 -1.29 -2.84 -8.29
CA ASN A 42 -2.34 -3.79 -7.96
C ASN A 42 -1.73 -5.20 -7.84
N THR A 43 -1.93 -5.83 -6.68
CA THR A 43 -1.45 -7.18 -6.36
C THR A 43 -2.62 -8.07 -5.96
N ASN A 44 -2.34 -9.28 -5.50
CA ASN A 44 -3.36 -10.14 -4.91
C ASN A 44 -3.92 -9.60 -3.58
N ARG A 45 -3.14 -8.80 -2.80
CA ARG A 45 -3.53 -8.29 -1.47
C ARG A 45 -3.79 -6.81 -1.39
N ILE A 46 -3.24 -6.02 -2.27
CA ILE A 46 -3.35 -4.57 -2.23
C ILE A 46 -3.72 -3.96 -3.57
N LEU A 47 -4.52 -2.91 -3.48
CA LEU A 47 -4.61 -1.85 -4.48
C LEU A 47 -4.04 -0.57 -3.83
N TYR A 48 -2.88 -0.14 -4.29
CA TYR A 48 -2.23 1.08 -3.81
C TYR A 48 -2.43 2.21 -4.80
N THR A 49 -2.87 3.36 -4.31
CA THR A 49 -2.99 4.60 -5.10
C THR A 49 -2.09 5.67 -4.50
N GLY A 50 -1.13 6.12 -5.27
CA GLY A 50 -0.17 7.17 -4.91
C GLY A 50 -0.01 8.21 -6.01
N THR A 51 1.08 9.01 -5.93
CA THR A 51 1.38 10.04 -6.92
C THR A 51 2.47 9.60 -7.90
N THR A 52 2.29 9.94 -9.18
CA THR A 52 3.33 9.78 -10.22
C THR A 52 4.64 10.47 -9.80
N SER A 53 4.53 11.63 -9.15
CA SER A 53 5.69 12.39 -8.70
C SER A 53 6.53 11.62 -7.68
N ALA A 54 5.93 10.98 -6.69
CA ALA A 54 6.64 10.16 -5.72
C ALA A 54 7.18 8.87 -6.34
N ALA A 55 6.38 8.19 -7.15
CA ALA A 55 6.81 6.99 -7.87
C ALA A 55 8.03 7.27 -8.76
N TYR A 56 8.00 8.37 -9.50
CA TYR A 56 9.12 8.80 -10.33
C TYR A 56 10.38 9.11 -9.50
N GLN A 57 10.21 9.80 -8.36
CA GLN A 57 11.34 10.06 -7.46
C GLN A 57 11.97 8.77 -6.98
N VAL A 58 11.16 7.84 -6.47
CA VAL A 58 11.67 6.61 -5.86
C VAL A 58 12.19 5.62 -6.91
N TYR A 59 11.42 5.33 -7.96
CA TYR A 59 11.77 4.27 -8.90
C TYR A 59 12.71 4.72 -10.01
N VAL A 60 12.63 5.98 -10.43
CA VAL A 60 13.45 6.48 -11.55
C VAL A 60 14.68 7.24 -11.08
N LYS A 61 14.54 8.11 -10.07
CA LYS A 61 15.65 8.94 -9.59
C LYS A 61 16.53 8.24 -8.58
N GLU A 62 15.95 7.51 -7.64
CA GLU A 62 16.67 6.78 -6.61
C GLU A 62 17.01 5.34 -7.04
N GLY A 63 16.30 4.80 -8.02
CA GLY A 63 16.58 3.47 -8.59
C GLY A 63 16.09 2.31 -7.71
N VAL A 64 15.12 2.57 -6.82
CA VAL A 64 14.47 1.49 -6.05
C VAL A 64 13.71 0.58 -7.02
N ASP A 65 13.81 -0.73 -6.83
CA ASP A 65 13.06 -1.68 -7.66
C ASP A 65 11.59 -1.70 -7.23
N ILE A 66 10.68 -1.44 -8.17
CA ILE A 66 9.24 -1.49 -7.89
C ILE A 66 8.80 -2.86 -7.33
N LEU A 67 9.45 -3.95 -7.74
CA LEU A 67 9.13 -5.28 -7.22
C LEU A 67 9.42 -5.40 -5.72
N GLU A 68 10.46 -4.73 -5.21
CA GLU A 68 10.74 -4.69 -3.78
C GLU A 68 9.63 -3.96 -3.02
N SER A 69 9.17 -2.80 -3.51
CA SER A 69 8.06 -2.06 -2.91
C SER A 69 6.76 -2.86 -2.89
N VAL A 70 6.42 -3.46 -4.03
CA VAL A 70 5.21 -4.28 -4.19
C VAL A 70 5.25 -5.48 -3.24
N ASN A 71 6.36 -6.23 -3.24
CA ASN A 71 6.52 -7.41 -2.39
C ASN A 71 6.49 -7.05 -0.90
N ASN A 72 7.12 -5.94 -0.53
CA ASN A 72 7.14 -5.48 0.86
C ASN A 72 5.74 -5.13 1.38
N LEU A 73 5.02 -4.26 0.67
CA LEU A 73 3.67 -3.86 1.08
C LEU A 73 2.68 -5.04 1.03
N ASN A 74 2.75 -5.85 -0.02
CA ASN A 74 1.94 -7.06 -0.14
C ASN A 74 2.21 -8.04 1.00
N GLY A 75 3.48 -8.24 1.34
CA GLY A 75 3.91 -9.11 2.45
C GLY A 75 3.38 -8.66 3.80
N GLN A 76 3.39 -7.35 4.08
CA GLN A 76 2.85 -6.78 5.32
C GLN A 76 1.35 -7.07 5.49
N ILE A 77 0.58 -6.89 4.43
CA ILE A 77 -0.87 -7.17 4.46
C ILE A 77 -1.13 -8.69 4.51
N GLN A 78 -0.36 -9.50 3.80
CA GLN A 78 -0.45 -10.96 3.90
C GLN A 78 -0.17 -11.44 5.32
N GLU A 79 0.85 -10.90 5.99
CA GLU A 79 1.14 -11.21 7.39
C GLU A 79 0.00 -10.84 8.35
N ALA A 80 -0.69 -9.74 8.08
CA ALA A 80 -1.86 -9.36 8.85
C ALA A 80 -3.02 -10.35 8.65
N PHE A 81 -3.22 -10.81 7.43
CA PHE A 81 -4.22 -11.85 7.11
C PHE A 81 -3.87 -13.17 7.80
N ASP A 82 -2.62 -13.62 7.70
CA ASP A 82 -2.14 -14.84 8.37
C ASP A 82 -2.31 -14.77 9.89
N PHE A 83 -2.00 -13.63 10.50
CA PHE A 83 -2.19 -13.39 11.93
C PHE A 83 -3.67 -13.42 12.34
N SER A 84 -4.56 -13.00 11.46
CA SER A 84 -6.01 -13.07 11.65
C SER A 84 -6.58 -14.48 11.43
N GLY A 85 -5.77 -15.42 10.96
CA GLY A 85 -6.22 -16.78 10.60
C GLY A 85 -6.92 -16.85 9.25
N LEU A 86 -6.86 -15.79 8.45
CA LEU A 86 -7.41 -15.75 7.10
C LEU A 86 -6.50 -16.51 6.14
N LYS A 87 -7.09 -17.26 5.21
CA LYS A 87 -6.35 -18.05 4.21
C LYS A 87 -7.11 -18.05 2.89
N ASP A 88 -6.37 -18.25 1.81
CA ASP A 88 -6.97 -18.42 0.50
C ASP A 88 -7.42 -19.87 0.26
N ASP A 89 -8.43 -20.00 -0.60
CA ASP A 89 -8.91 -21.29 -1.12
C ASP A 89 -9.26 -22.33 -0.04
N ILE A 90 -9.77 -21.88 1.10
CA ILE A 90 -10.24 -22.78 2.14
C ILE A 90 -11.75 -22.96 2.09
N SER A 91 -12.21 -24.13 2.59
CA SER A 91 -13.63 -24.49 2.58
C SER A 91 -14.50 -23.72 3.57
N ASP A 92 -13.89 -23.05 4.55
CA ASP A 92 -14.58 -22.23 5.53
C ASP A 92 -14.70 -20.79 5.03
N PRO A 93 -15.90 -20.37 4.59
CA PRO A 93 -16.08 -19.03 4.03
C PRO A 93 -15.87 -17.90 5.05
N SER A 94 -15.87 -18.21 6.35
CA SER A 94 -15.61 -17.21 7.39
C SER A 94 -14.13 -16.80 7.47
N ASN A 95 -13.26 -17.67 6.99
CA ASN A 95 -11.80 -17.48 7.02
C ASN A 95 -11.18 -17.46 5.61
N ASP A 96 -12.01 -17.54 4.57
CA ASP A 96 -11.53 -17.47 3.19
C ASP A 96 -11.24 -16.01 2.80
N SER A 97 -9.99 -15.74 2.49
CA SER A 97 -9.51 -14.42 2.03
C SER A 97 -9.27 -14.35 0.52
N THR A 98 -9.65 -15.37 -0.23
CA THR A 98 -9.52 -15.37 -1.69
C THR A 98 -10.22 -14.13 -2.25
N ASN A 99 -9.50 -13.35 -3.04
CA ASN A 99 -9.95 -12.09 -3.63
C ASN A 99 -10.21 -10.91 -2.65
N ILE A 100 -9.86 -11.04 -1.37
CA ILE A 100 -9.89 -9.90 -0.45
C ILE A 100 -8.62 -9.06 -0.63
N LYS A 101 -8.81 -7.77 -0.86
CA LYS A 101 -7.71 -6.79 -0.97
C LYS A 101 -7.93 -5.62 -0.03
N THR A 102 -6.83 -5.12 0.50
CA THR A 102 -6.80 -3.82 1.18
C THR A 102 -6.51 -2.72 0.17
N THR A 103 -7.36 -1.74 0.08
CA THR A 103 -7.10 -0.53 -0.69
C THR A 103 -6.32 0.44 0.18
N ILE A 104 -5.12 0.84 -0.25
CA ILE A 104 -4.28 1.83 0.41
C ILE A 104 -4.25 3.07 -0.47
N ARG A 105 -4.62 4.21 0.08
CA ARG A 105 -4.60 5.48 -0.64
C ARG A 105 -3.99 6.60 0.18
N LEU A 106 -3.42 7.56 -0.49
CA LEU A 106 -2.92 8.76 0.15
C LEU A 106 -4.07 9.69 0.52
N MET A 107 -3.96 10.31 1.68
CA MET A 107 -4.87 11.36 2.09
C MET A 107 -4.15 12.71 2.13
N GLN A 108 -4.92 13.78 2.20
CA GLN A 108 -4.40 15.12 2.47
C GLN A 108 -3.78 15.18 3.89
N PRO A 109 -2.89 16.13 4.18
CA PRO A 109 -2.02 16.16 5.37
C PRO A 109 -2.77 16.46 6.69
N TYR A 110 -3.81 15.69 6.98
CA TYR A 110 -4.58 15.80 8.23
C TYR A 110 -4.59 14.45 8.95
N GLY A 111 -3.88 14.37 10.05
CA GLY A 111 -3.72 13.13 10.80
C GLY A 111 -2.62 12.23 10.23
N LEU A 112 -2.34 11.12 10.86
CA LEU A 112 -1.29 10.17 10.44
C LEU A 112 -1.84 9.13 9.46
N ALA A 113 -2.96 8.51 9.82
CA ALA A 113 -3.62 7.48 9.05
C ALA A 113 -5.06 7.30 9.54
N TYR A 114 -5.84 6.53 8.81
CA TYR A 114 -7.16 6.07 9.21
C TYR A 114 -7.55 4.80 8.44
N ALA A 115 -8.45 4.02 9.02
CA ALA A 115 -9.18 2.97 8.32
C ALA A 115 -10.66 3.36 8.20
N TYR A 116 -11.26 3.14 7.03
CA TYR A 116 -12.67 3.36 6.81
C TYR A 116 -13.23 2.40 5.76
N GLY A 117 -14.18 1.58 6.19
CA GLY A 117 -14.85 0.65 5.29
C GLY A 117 -13.87 -0.27 4.57
N ASP A 118 -13.68 -0.03 3.30
CA ASP A 118 -12.90 -0.84 2.37
C ASP A 118 -11.47 -0.31 2.10
N HIS A 119 -11.05 0.75 2.76
CA HIS A 119 -9.74 1.35 2.50
C HIS A 119 -9.02 1.86 3.75
N VAL A 120 -7.71 1.97 3.60
CA VAL A 120 -6.78 2.60 4.53
C VAL A 120 -6.28 3.89 3.92
N GLY A 121 -6.37 5.00 4.65
CA GLY A 121 -5.78 6.28 4.28
C GLY A 121 -4.48 6.51 5.01
N ILE A 122 -3.42 6.85 4.27
CA ILE A 122 -2.09 7.14 4.83
C ILE A 122 -1.72 8.59 4.51
N GLN A 123 -1.12 9.29 5.47
CA GLN A 123 -0.66 10.66 5.28
C GLN A 123 0.30 10.77 4.11
N ARG A 124 0.10 11.76 3.26
CA ARG A 124 0.86 11.96 2.03
C ARG A 124 2.38 12.07 2.25
N ASP A 125 2.81 12.62 3.36
CA ASP A 125 4.23 12.75 3.69
C ASP A 125 4.96 11.41 3.85
N TYR A 126 4.23 10.32 4.10
CA TYR A 126 4.79 8.96 4.18
C TYR A 126 4.91 8.25 2.82
N GLU A 127 4.40 8.85 1.74
CA GLU A 127 4.32 8.19 0.44
C GLU A 127 5.65 7.62 -0.04
N GLN A 128 6.68 8.47 -0.10
CA GLN A 128 8.00 8.02 -0.56
C GLN A 128 8.61 6.96 0.37
N SER A 129 8.38 7.08 1.69
CA SER A 129 8.84 6.08 2.66
C SER A 129 8.13 4.74 2.47
N MET A 130 6.85 4.74 2.09
CA MET A 130 6.12 3.52 1.76
C MET A 130 6.65 2.84 0.50
N LEU A 131 7.09 3.61 -0.48
CA LEU A 131 7.61 3.09 -1.75
C LEU A 131 9.09 2.66 -1.66
N ARG A 132 9.84 3.15 -0.67
CA ARG A 132 11.21 2.70 -0.41
C ARG A 132 11.20 1.41 0.39
N THR A 133 12.23 0.59 0.18
CA THR A 133 12.43 -0.67 0.91
C THR A 133 13.48 -0.55 2.02
N ASP A 134 13.97 0.66 2.28
CA ASP A 134 14.89 0.93 3.38
C ASP A 134 14.21 0.70 4.73
N LEU A 135 14.61 -0.35 5.43
CA LEU A 135 14.06 -0.72 6.73
C LEU A 135 14.23 0.38 7.79
N SER A 136 15.24 1.25 7.67
CA SER A 136 15.43 2.37 8.59
C SER A 136 14.30 3.38 8.52
N SER A 137 13.64 3.49 7.38
CA SER A 137 12.48 4.36 7.15
C SER A 137 11.13 3.63 7.26
N LEU A 138 11.12 2.30 7.24
CA LEU A 138 9.90 1.49 7.16
C LEU A 138 9.26 1.18 8.53
N GLY A 139 9.98 1.26 9.64
CA GLY A 139 9.46 0.84 10.94
C GLY A 139 8.15 1.51 11.33
N SER A 140 8.06 2.83 11.24
CA SER A 140 6.83 3.57 11.52
C SER A 140 5.77 3.41 10.42
N VAL A 141 6.19 3.23 9.18
CA VAL A 141 5.29 3.01 8.03
C VAL A 141 4.66 1.62 8.12
N ILE A 142 5.43 0.58 8.44
CA ILE A 142 4.92 -0.77 8.70
C ILE A 142 3.88 -0.72 9.83
N TRP A 143 4.25 -0.13 10.96
CA TRP A 143 3.32 0.01 12.08
C TRP A 143 2.00 0.64 11.65
N THR A 144 2.06 1.82 11.06
CA THR A 144 0.89 2.60 10.67
C THR A 144 0.01 1.86 9.67
N THR A 145 0.62 1.30 8.61
CA THR A 145 -0.12 0.61 7.55
C THR A 145 -0.83 -0.65 8.10
N VAL A 146 -0.15 -1.44 8.91
CA VAL A 146 -0.72 -2.68 9.46
C VAL A 146 -1.68 -2.41 10.61
N HIS A 147 -1.45 -1.35 11.38
CA HIS A 147 -2.41 -0.86 12.39
C HIS A 147 -3.76 -0.53 11.74
N GLU A 148 -3.74 0.27 10.68
CA GLU A 148 -4.97 0.65 9.98
C GLU A 148 -5.62 -0.54 9.26
N ALA A 149 -4.83 -1.41 8.65
CA ALA A 149 -5.36 -2.65 8.07
C ALA A 149 -5.98 -3.56 9.14
N GLY A 150 -5.44 -3.55 10.36
CA GLY A 150 -5.97 -4.27 11.51
C GLY A 150 -7.41 -3.90 11.84
N HIS A 151 -7.80 -2.64 11.70
CA HIS A 151 -9.19 -2.21 11.87
C HIS A 151 -10.18 -2.90 10.91
N GLN A 152 -9.71 -3.26 9.71
CA GLN A 152 -10.54 -3.98 8.73
C GLN A 152 -10.69 -5.48 9.06
N MET A 153 -9.80 -6.01 9.90
CA MET A 153 -9.75 -7.43 10.27
C MET A 153 -10.28 -7.69 11.69
N ASP A 154 -10.47 -6.62 12.48
CA ASP A 154 -10.94 -6.76 13.85
C ASP A 154 -12.43 -7.11 13.91
N ILE A 155 -12.80 -7.86 14.94
CA ILE A 155 -14.18 -8.29 15.16
C ILE A 155 -14.84 -7.29 16.10
N SER A 156 -15.80 -6.52 15.63
CA SER A 156 -16.45 -5.42 16.36
C SER A 156 -16.98 -5.80 17.75
N ALA A 157 -17.29 -7.07 17.99
CA ALA A 157 -17.71 -7.57 19.31
C ALA A 157 -16.55 -7.76 20.30
N ARG A 158 -15.30 -7.69 19.86
CA ARG A 158 -14.08 -7.92 20.65
C ARG A 158 -13.09 -6.77 20.59
N GLU A 159 -13.32 -5.82 19.68
CA GLU A 159 -12.40 -4.72 19.49
C GLU A 159 -12.44 -3.74 20.68
N TRP A 160 -11.26 -3.31 21.06
CA TRP A 160 -11.03 -2.04 21.73
C TRP A 160 -10.37 -1.15 20.69
N PRO A 161 -11.12 -0.24 20.07
CA PRO A 161 -10.59 0.62 19.01
C PRO A 161 -9.25 1.23 19.45
N GLU A 162 -8.29 1.30 18.55
CA GLU A 162 -6.92 1.80 18.78
C GLU A 162 -6.06 0.94 19.76
N VAL A 163 -6.57 -0.17 20.24
CA VAL A 163 -5.83 -1.07 21.15
C VAL A 163 -5.65 -2.45 20.53
N THR A 164 -6.73 -3.08 20.12
CA THR A 164 -6.68 -4.44 19.54
C THR A 164 -5.92 -4.48 18.24
N ASN A 165 -6.10 -3.51 17.36
CA ASN A 165 -5.38 -3.39 16.09
C ASN A 165 -3.85 -3.21 16.24
N ASN A 166 -3.37 -2.73 17.39
CA ASN A 166 -1.93 -2.75 17.69
C ASN A 166 -1.33 -4.16 17.77
N MET A 167 -2.14 -5.20 17.93
CA MET A 167 -1.64 -6.58 17.91
C MET A 167 -1.09 -6.94 16.52
N TRP A 168 -1.76 -6.54 15.44
CA TRP A 168 -1.27 -6.72 14.07
C TRP A 168 0.00 -5.91 13.81
N ALA A 169 0.00 -4.65 14.21
CA ALA A 169 1.16 -3.78 14.05
C ALA A 169 2.39 -4.29 14.83
N ASN A 170 2.21 -4.74 16.09
CA ASN A 170 3.27 -5.36 16.88
C ASN A 170 3.79 -6.65 16.24
N ASN A 171 2.91 -7.51 15.74
CA ASN A 171 3.33 -8.74 15.06
C ASN A 171 4.17 -8.41 13.81
N ALA A 172 3.73 -7.45 13.00
CA ALA A 172 4.48 -7.01 11.83
C ALA A 172 5.85 -6.43 12.20
N HIS A 173 5.92 -5.59 13.25
CA HIS A 173 7.19 -5.04 13.75
C HIS A 173 8.17 -6.14 14.16
N ILE A 174 7.72 -7.07 15.02
CA ILE A 174 8.59 -8.18 15.50
C ILE A 174 9.11 -9.01 14.32
N LYS A 175 8.26 -9.34 13.35
CA LYS A 175 8.67 -10.12 12.17
C LYS A 175 9.67 -9.39 11.28
N ASN A 176 9.63 -8.07 11.24
CA ASN A 176 10.55 -7.24 10.48
C ASN A 176 11.78 -6.78 11.29
N GLY A 177 11.96 -7.29 12.52
CA GLY A 177 13.17 -7.08 13.31
C GLY A 177 13.21 -5.75 14.10
N PHE A 178 12.04 -5.18 14.40
CA PHE A 178 11.88 -3.97 15.22
C PHE A 178 11.44 -4.28 16.63
#